data_952b20ff0565ad4d12a0e81abf792849
#
_entry.id   952b20ff0565ad4d12a0e81abf792849
#
_cell.length_a   1.000
_cell.length_b   1.000
_cell.length_c   1.000
_cell.angle_alpha   90.00
_cell.angle_beta   90.00
_cell.angle_gamma   90.00
#
_symmetry.space_group_name_H-M   'P 1'
#
loop_
_entity.id
_entity.type
_entity.pdbx_description
1 polymer ?
#
loop_
_entity_poly.entity_id
_entity_poly.type
_entity_poly.pdbx_seq_one_letter_code
_entity_poly.pdbx_strand_id
1 'polypeptide(L)'
;MRSRKFLILLVLCLGILFSAQAEPVVSYLGPQGTYSQEACQVFFGQQGEFLPFESVSKAVQSLVEGKCDYAVIPQENTIGGAVLDYVDVLIAHKEVFVSGEVELLINQNLLAFPGAKLSDIKEVFSHKQGIIQGRKWLDKNIPDAKVTEVSSTAEGACLVSEKRDSSYAAISSAACAEVYGLEILAPGIQNNSSNKTRFYVLSLKEPADESAQRLAFIATGKADNLPALMAAMKKKKMTLITIHDRPQKTELGEYYYLIECTGSYKSYQKLAGKSNFDLRYLGSFDVR
;
A
#
# COMPACT_ATOMS: atom_id res chain seq x y z
N MET A 1 20.70 -65.97 43.84
CA MET A 1 20.26 -65.69 42.44
C MET A 1 19.50 -64.40 42.39
N ARG A 2 20.14 -63.29 41.93
CA ARG A 2 19.56 -61.94 41.86
C ARG A 2 19.19 -61.67 40.40
N SER A 3 17.89 -61.58 40.13
CA SER A 3 17.35 -61.18 38.85
C SER A 3 17.54 -59.71 38.63
N ARG A 4 18.32 -59.30 37.59
CA ARG A 4 18.44 -57.92 37.12
C ARG A 4 17.32 -57.64 36.14
N LYS A 5 16.35 -56.78 36.54
CA LYS A 5 15.34 -56.19 35.64
C LYS A 5 15.99 -55.08 34.86
N PHE A 6 16.14 -55.23 33.53
CA PHE A 6 16.54 -54.19 32.59
C PHE A 6 15.31 -53.29 32.35
N LEU A 7 15.40 -52.04 32.79
CA LEU A 7 14.41 -50.98 32.50
C LEU A 7 14.82 -50.34 31.17
N ILE A 8 14.09 -50.65 30.10
CA ILE A 8 14.27 -49.96 28.79
C ILE A 8 13.52 -48.62 28.88
N LEU A 9 14.28 -47.51 28.95
CA LEU A 9 13.76 -46.18 28.87
C LEU A 9 13.52 -45.82 27.40
N LEU A 10 12.25 -45.88 26.97
CA LEU A 10 11.82 -45.47 25.64
C LEU A 10 11.72 -43.94 25.62
N VAL A 11 12.75 -43.26 25.10
CA VAL A 11 12.73 -41.81 24.88
C VAL A 11 11.90 -41.54 23.62
N LEU A 12 10.64 -41.14 23.83
CA LEU A 12 9.79 -40.60 22.76
C LEU A 12 10.30 -39.22 22.38
N CYS A 13 11.11 -39.13 21.32
CA CYS A 13 11.38 -37.84 20.66
C CYS A 13 10.11 -37.39 19.97
N LEU A 14 9.31 -36.54 20.64
CA LEU A 14 8.28 -35.74 19.97
C LEU A 14 9.00 -34.73 19.11
N GLY A 15 9.22 -35.04 17.85
CA GLY A 15 9.61 -34.09 16.85
C GLY A 15 8.48 -33.09 16.65
N ILE A 16 8.61 -31.90 17.23
CA ILE A 16 7.77 -30.76 16.89
C ILE A 16 8.16 -30.42 15.45
N LEU A 17 7.37 -30.89 14.48
CA LEU A 17 7.42 -30.42 13.11
C LEU A 17 6.96 -28.95 13.14
N PHE A 18 7.89 -28.02 13.30
CA PHE A 18 7.67 -26.64 12.87
C PHE A 18 7.45 -26.70 11.36
N SER A 19 6.19 -26.65 10.95
CA SER A 19 5.87 -26.33 9.56
C SER A 19 6.42 -24.93 9.33
N ALA A 20 7.57 -24.84 8.65
CA ALA A 20 8.06 -23.56 8.13
C ALA A 20 6.97 -23.09 7.17
N GLN A 21 6.19 -22.11 7.58
CA GLN A 21 5.22 -21.46 6.70
C GLN A 21 6.06 -20.80 5.60
N ALA A 22 5.80 -21.13 4.35
CA ALA A 22 6.53 -20.54 3.22
C ALA A 22 6.39 -19.01 3.33
N GLU A 23 7.50 -18.31 3.11
CA GLU A 23 7.49 -16.86 3.08
C GLU A 23 6.55 -16.37 1.99
N PRO A 24 5.69 -15.37 2.24
CA PRO A 24 4.73 -14.90 1.26
C PRO A 24 5.45 -14.20 0.09
N VAL A 25 4.99 -14.47 -1.12
CA VAL A 25 5.38 -13.73 -2.32
C VAL A 25 4.40 -12.58 -2.51
N VAL A 26 4.89 -11.33 -2.51
CA VAL A 26 4.08 -10.11 -2.49
C VAL A 26 4.44 -9.21 -3.65
N SER A 27 3.48 -8.96 -4.53
CA SER A 27 3.62 -7.96 -5.59
C SER A 27 3.33 -6.55 -5.08
N TYR A 28 4.00 -5.53 -5.64
CA TYR A 28 3.75 -4.15 -5.28
C TYR A 28 4.04 -3.19 -6.44
N LEU A 29 3.54 -1.94 -6.35
CA LEU A 29 3.88 -0.88 -7.29
C LEU A 29 5.32 -0.44 -7.07
N GLY A 30 6.22 -0.85 -7.99
CA GLY A 30 7.64 -0.56 -7.96
C GLY A 30 8.02 0.86 -8.40
N PRO A 31 9.30 1.08 -8.57
CA PRO A 31 10.44 0.17 -8.42
C PRO A 31 10.80 -0.13 -6.95
N GLN A 32 11.97 -0.78 -6.71
CA GLN A 32 12.51 -0.97 -5.36
C GLN A 32 12.78 0.36 -4.67
N GLY A 33 12.67 0.39 -3.32
CA GLY A 33 12.82 1.60 -2.51
C GLY A 33 11.57 2.48 -2.42
N THR A 34 10.47 2.14 -3.11
CA THR A 34 9.20 2.90 -3.02
C THR A 34 8.51 2.71 -1.67
N TYR A 35 7.62 3.67 -1.33
CA TYR A 35 6.73 3.53 -0.16
C TYR A 35 5.81 2.31 -0.24
N SER A 36 5.51 1.79 -1.45
CA SER A 36 4.78 0.55 -1.61
C SER A 36 5.58 -0.66 -1.09
N GLN A 37 6.90 -0.70 -1.31
CA GLN A 37 7.76 -1.73 -0.71
C GLN A 37 7.84 -1.58 0.80
N GLU A 38 7.95 -0.36 1.32
CA GLU A 38 7.92 -0.10 2.76
C GLU A 38 6.62 -0.59 3.39
N ALA A 39 5.46 -0.39 2.71
CA ALA A 39 4.18 -0.93 3.14
C ALA A 39 4.17 -2.46 3.17
N CYS A 40 4.81 -3.15 2.20
CA CYS A 40 5.00 -4.60 2.27
C CYS A 40 5.77 -5.01 3.53
N GLN A 41 6.88 -4.33 3.82
CA GLN A 41 7.72 -4.63 4.99
C GLN A 41 6.99 -4.36 6.32
N VAL A 42 6.18 -3.30 6.40
CA VAL A 42 5.35 -3.01 7.58
C VAL A 42 4.31 -4.11 7.82
N PHE A 43 3.70 -4.62 6.75
CA PHE A 43 2.63 -5.61 6.88
C PHE A 43 3.16 -7.03 7.13
N PHE A 44 4.16 -7.46 6.37
CA PHE A 44 4.69 -8.84 6.37
C PHE A 44 6.00 -8.98 7.19
N GLY A 45 6.57 -7.89 7.70
CA GLY A 45 7.91 -7.88 8.28
C GLY A 45 8.99 -7.93 7.20
N GLN A 46 10.19 -8.36 7.62
CA GLN A 46 11.32 -8.56 6.69
C GLN A 46 11.28 -9.94 6.00
N GLN A 47 10.29 -10.76 6.34
CA GLN A 47 10.10 -12.09 5.78
C GLN A 47 9.12 -11.99 4.61
N GLY A 48 9.57 -12.38 3.43
CA GLY A 48 8.78 -12.39 2.21
C GLY A 48 9.58 -12.00 0.98
N GLU A 49 9.18 -12.51 -0.15
CA GLU A 49 9.70 -12.11 -1.45
C GLU A 49 8.86 -10.95 -1.98
N PHE A 50 9.44 -9.75 -2.08
CA PHE A 50 8.76 -8.54 -2.54
C PHE A 50 9.12 -8.26 -3.99
N LEU A 51 8.14 -8.37 -4.90
CA LEU A 51 8.31 -8.24 -6.34
C LEU A 51 7.74 -6.92 -6.87
N PRO A 52 8.58 -6.03 -7.41
CA PRO A 52 8.15 -4.75 -7.98
C PRO A 52 7.51 -4.93 -9.37
N PHE A 53 6.41 -4.22 -9.59
CA PHE A 53 5.74 -4.14 -10.88
C PHE A 53 5.59 -2.68 -11.34
N GLU A 54 5.54 -2.45 -12.63
CA GLU A 54 5.52 -1.10 -13.23
C GLU A 54 4.17 -0.38 -13.08
N SER A 55 3.09 -1.10 -12.74
CA SER A 55 1.75 -0.52 -12.53
C SER A 55 0.96 -1.31 -11.48
N VAL A 56 -0.03 -0.63 -10.87
CA VAL A 56 -1.02 -1.25 -9.98
C VAL A 56 -1.72 -2.43 -10.67
N SER A 57 -2.10 -2.27 -11.92
CA SER A 57 -2.76 -3.32 -12.70
C SER A 57 -1.89 -4.56 -12.86
N LYS A 58 -0.57 -4.40 -13.17
CA LYS A 58 0.34 -5.55 -13.31
C LYS A 58 0.64 -6.23 -11.97
N ALA A 59 0.73 -5.48 -10.89
CA ALA A 59 0.89 -6.05 -9.56
C ALA A 59 -0.33 -6.91 -9.17
N VAL A 60 -1.55 -6.41 -9.40
CA VAL A 60 -2.79 -7.17 -9.13
C VAL A 60 -2.97 -8.34 -10.09
N GLN A 61 -2.60 -8.17 -11.37
CA GLN A 61 -2.65 -9.27 -12.34
C GLN A 61 -1.74 -10.44 -11.92
N SER A 62 -0.56 -10.16 -11.36
CA SER A 62 0.35 -11.19 -10.82
C SER A 62 -0.30 -12.00 -9.68
N LEU A 63 -1.07 -11.34 -8.80
CA LEU A 63 -1.86 -12.00 -7.76
C LEU A 63 -2.96 -12.87 -8.38
N VAL A 64 -3.72 -12.35 -9.34
CA VAL A 64 -4.82 -13.08 -10.00
C VAL A 64 -4.31 -14.32 -10.75
N GLU A 65 -3.13 -14.25 -11.33
CA GLU A 65 -2.47 -15.38 -12.00
C GLU A 65 -1.85 -16.39 -11.01
N GLY A 66 -1.93 -16.16 -9.71
CA GLY A 66 -1.36 -17.03 -8.67
C GLY A 66 0.17 -17.05 -8.63
N LYS A 67 0.82 -16.03 -9.18
CA LYS A 67 2.29 -15.85 -9.13
C LYS A 67 2.75 -15.22 -7.81
N CYS A 68 1.84 -14.56 -7.11
CA CYS A 68 2.04 -13.96 -5.81
C CYS A 68 0.88 -14.34 -4.89
N ASP A 69 1.13 -14.36 -3.59
CA ASP A 69 0.12 -14.63 -2.55
C ASP A 69 -0.68 -13.37 -2.20
N TYR A 70 -0.03 -12.21 -2.33
CA TYR A 70 -0.60 -10.90 -2.00
C TYR A 70 -0.16 -9.84 -3.02
N ALA A 71 -0.95 -8.73 -3.07
CA ALA A 71 -0.55 -7.51 -3.75
C ALA A 71 -0.72 -6.30 -2.82
N VAL A 72 0.30 -5.43 -2.74
CA VAL A 72 0.25 -4.18 -1.96
C VAL A 72 0.21 -3.00 -2.92
N ILE A 73 -0.88 -2.25 -2.87
CA ILE A 73 -1.14 -1.16 -3.81
C ILE A 73 -1.51 0.15 -3.08
N PRO A 74 -1.06 1.32 -3.58
CA PRO A 74 -1.45 2.59 -3.01
C PRO A 74 -2.94 2.86 -3.23
N GLN A 75 -3.60 3.36 -2.18
CA GLN A 75 -5.02 3.71 -2.20
C GLN A 75 -5.22 5.21 -2.25
N GLU A 76 -4.67 5.94 -1.29
CA GLU A 76 -4.89 7.35 -1.08
C GLU A 76 -3.69 8.01 -0.41
N ASN A 77 -3.39 9.24 -0.81
CA ASN A 77 -2.40 10.10 -0.14
C ASN A 77 -3.10 11.35 0.38
N THR A 78 -2.79 11.79 1.60
CA THR A 78 -3.47 12.93 2.23
C THR A 78 -3.31 14.25 1.48
N ILE A 79 -2.31 14.38 0.60
CA ILE A 79 -2.05 15.58 -0.21
C ILE A 79 -2.48 15.35 -1.66
N GLY A 80 -2.16 14.17 -2.21
CA GLY A 80 -2.41 13.83 -3.62
C GLY A 80 -3.83 13.31 -3.89
N GLY A 81 -4.56 12.92 -2.85
CA GLY A 81 -5.88 12.30 -2.99
C GLY A 81 -5.82 10.83 -3.40
N ALA A 82 -6.92 10.33 -3.94
CA ALA A 82 -7.07 8.95 -4.36
C ALA A 82 -6.20 8.59 -5.56
N VAL A 83 -5.61 7.39 -5.52
CA VAL A 83 -4.96 6.73 -6.65
C VAL A 83 -6.01 5.89 -7.37
N LEU A 84 -6.76 6.47 -8.30
CA LEU A 84 -7.97 5.85 -8.87
C LEU A 84 -7.76 4.45 -9.49
N ASP A 85 -6.54 4.11 -9.87
CA ASP A 85 -6.20 2.79 -10.41
C ASP A 85 -6.56 1.64 -9.45
N TYR A 86 -6.51 1.87 -8.10
CA TYR A 86 -6.88 0.84 -7.14
C TYR A 86 -8.38 0.52 -7.19
N VAL A 87 -9.22 1.51 -7.46
CA VAL A 87 -10.67 1.32 -7.62
C VAL A 87 -10.94 0.52 -8.88
N ASP A 88 -10.26 0.87 -9.99
CA ASP A 88 -10.46 0.21 -11.28
C ASP A 88 -10.07 -1.27 -11.23
N VAL A 89 -8.95 -1.63 -10.61
CA VAL A 89 -8.54 -3.04 -10.49
C VAL A 89 -9.49 -3.83 -9.59
N LEU A 90 -9.99 -3.24 -8.49
CA LEU A 90 -10.97 -3.91 -7.62
C LEU A 90 -12.33 -4.07 -8.29
N ILE A 91 -12.73 -3.19 -9.20
CA ILE A 91 -13.94 -3.36 -10.02
C ILE A 91 -13.74 -4.49 -11.02
N ALA A 92 -12.59 -4.54 -11.69
CA ALA A 92 -12.29 -5.50 -12.76
C ALA A 92 -12.13 -6.94 -12.23
N HIS A 93 -11.52 -7.13 -11.07
CA HIS A 93 -11.18 -8.44 -10.49
C HIS A 93 -12.09 -8.78 -9.31
N LYS A 94 -13.17 -9.52 -9.60
CA LYS A 94 -14.18 -9.88 -8.58
C LYS A 94 -13.67 -10.86 -7.54
N GLU A 95 -12.66 -11.62 -7.86
CA GLU A 95 -11.97 -12.62 -7.03
C GLU A 95 -10.97 -12.02 -6.05
N VAL A 96 -10.70 -10.71 -6.15
CA VAL A 96 -9.74 -10.01 -5.29
C VAL A 96 -10.45 -9.39 -4.10
N PHE A 97 -9.85 -9.60 -2.92
CA PHE A 97 -10.32 -9.11 -1.62
C PHE A 97 -9.25 -8.24 -0.94
N VAL A 98 -9.70 -7.39 -0.02
CA VAL A 98 -8.84 -6.58 0.84
C VAL A 98 -8.61 -7.34 2.15
N SER A 99 -7.36 -7.75 2.40
CA SER A 99 -6.95 -8.51 3.59
C SER A 99 -6.32 -7.65 4.68
N GLY A 100 -5.98 -6.40 4.37
CA GLY A 100 -5.36 -5.47 5.31
C GLY A 100 -5.17 -4.09 4.73
N GLU A 101 -4.78 -3.17 5.60
CA GLU A 101 -4.42 -1.80 5.25
C GLU A 101 -3.14 -1.40 5.99
N VAL A 102 -2.30 -0.62 5.32
CA VAL A 102 -1.12 0.00 5.93
C VAL A 102 -1.22 1.51 5.76
N GLU A 103 -1.01 2.27 6.85
CA GLU A 103 -0.86 3.72 6.83
C GLU A 103 0.59 4.11 7.05
N LEU A 104 1.25 4.68 6.04
CA LEU A 104 2.62 5.17 6.15
C LEU A 104 2.70 6.69 6.22
N LEU A 105 3.49 7.18 7.15
CA LEU A 105 3.94 8.57 7.16
C LEU A 105 4.98 8.76 6.04
N ILE A 106 4.76 9.75 5.17
CA ILE A 106 5.62 9.99 4.02
C ILE A 106 6.69 11.01 4.38
N ASN A 107 7.92 10.54 4.54
CA ASN A 107 9.09 11.36 4.82
C ASN A 107 9.93 11.52 3.54
N GLN A 108 10.07 12.75 3.07
CA GLN A 108 10.91 13.06 1.91
C GLN A 108 12.31 13.48 2.37
N ASN A 109 13.32 12.88 1.76
CA ASN A 109 14.71 13.20 2.04
C ASN A 109 15.41 13.65 0.74
N LEU A 110 16.40 14.50 0.83
CA LEU A 110 17.30 14.78 -0.28
C LEU A 110 18.42 13.75 -0.25
N LEU A 111 18.49 12.92 -1.26
CA LEU A 111 19.50 11.88 -1.44
C LEU A 111 20.51 12.33 -2.50
N ALA A 112 21.79 12.05 -2.28
CA ALA A 112 22.84 12.34 -3.24
C ALA A 112 23.91 11.25 -3.23
N PHE A 113 24.81 11.30 -4.20
CA PHE A 113 25.96 10.41 -4.24
C PHE A 113 26.86 10.63 -3.00
N PRO A 114 27.47 9.57 -2.43
CA PRO A 114 28.29 9.70 -1.23
C PRO A 114 29.36 10.78 -1.31
N GLY A 115 29.44 11.60 -0.26
CA GLY A 115 30.38 12.72 -0.16
C GLY A 115 29.93 14.01 -0.85
N ALA A 116 28.77 14.08 -1.49
CA ALA A 116 28.20 15.30 -2.05
C ALA A 116 27.89 16.33 -0.96
N LYS A 117 27.96 17.63 -1.31
CA LYS A 117 27.56 18.74 -0.45
C LYS A 117 26.37 19.48 -1.08
N LEU A 118 25.58 20.17 -0.28
CA LEU A 118 24.45 20.96 -0.79
C LEU A 118 24.87 21.98 -1.85
N SER A 119 26.05 22.58 -1.70
CA SER A 119 26.66 23.56 -2.66
C SER A 119 26.96 22.95 -4.03
N ASP A 120 27.10 21.63 -4.11
CA ASP A 120 27.49 20.95 -5.34
C ASP A 120 26.24 20.64 -6.21
N ILE A 121 25.04 20.59 -5.60
CA ILE A 121 23.81 20.16 -6.26
C ILE A 121 23.35 21.18 -7.30
N LYS A 122 23.26 20.72 -8.55
CA LYS A 122 22.80 21.50 -9.71
C LYS A 122 21.44 21.02 -10.25
N GLU A 123 21.10 19.75 -10.04
CA GLU A 123 19.84 19.19 -10.51
C GLU A 123 19.27 18.18 -9.52
N VAL A 124 17.93 18.26 -9.31
CA VAL A 124 17.18 17.41 -8.39
C VAL A 124 16.09 16.66 -9.16
N PHE A 125 16.05 15.33 -9.01
CA PHE A 125 15.05 14.46 -9.63
C PHE A 125 14.03 14.01 -8.60
N SER A 126 12.75 13.97 -8.96
CA SER A 126 11.70 13.32 -8.17
C SER A 126 10.40 13.23 -8.93
N HIS A 127 9.46 12.47 -8.39
CA HIS A 127 8.05 12.51 -8.81
C HIS A 127 7.43 13.88 -8.48
N LYS A 128 6.47 14.33 -9.29
CA LYS A 128 5.74 15.59 -9.11
C LYS A 128 5.32 15.87 -7.68
N GLN A 129 4.78 14.87 -6.98
CA GLN A 129 4.35 15.04 -5.57
C GLN A 129 5.53 15.23 -4.63
N GLY A 130 6.64 14.51 -4.81
CA GLY A 130 7.86 14.71 -4.02
C GLY A 130 8.43 16.13 -4.20
N ILE A 131 8.43 16.63 -5.44
CA ILE A 131 8.84 18.00 -5.76
C ILE A 131 7.95 19.02 -5.05
N ILE A 132 6.62 18.88 -5.15
CA ILE A 132 5.68 19.80 -4.48
C ILE A 132 5.88 19.78 -2.96
N GLN A 133 6.09 18.60 -2.39
CA GLN A 133 6.29 18.44 -0.94
C GLN A 133 7.62 19.03 -0.47
N GLY A 134 8.68 18.95 -1.26
CA GLY A 134 10.00 19.48 -0.92
C GLY A 134 10.25 20.94 -1.38
N ARG A 135 9.32 21.55 -2.11
CA ARG A 135 9.54 22.79 -2.83
C ARG A 135 10.05 23.94 -1.96
N LYS A 136 9.42 24.20 -0.80
CA LYS A 136 9.83 25.29 0.11
C LYS A 136 11.24 25.08 0.64
N TRP A 137 11.61 23.83 0.88
CA TRP A 137 12.96 23.51 1.34
C TRP A 137 13.99 23.72 0.23
N LEU A 138 13.70 23.29 -1.01
CA LEU A 138 14.57 23.51 -2.18
C LEU A 138 14.80 25.00 -2.43
N ASP A 139 13.73 25.80 -2.49
CA ASP A 139 13.80 27.26 -2.74
C ASP A 139 14.63 27.99 -1.69
N LYS A 140 14.65 27.49 -0.45
CA LYS A 140 15.43 28.09 0.64
C LYS A 140 16.91 27.68 0.61
N ASN A 141 17.21 26.42 0.30
CA ASN A 141 18.54 25.85 0.53
C ASN A 141 19.38 25.66 -0.74
N ILE A 142 18.75 25.41 -1.89
CA ILE A 142 19.38 25.22 -3.20
C ILE A 142 18.52 25.85 -4.31
N PRO A 143 18.27 27.17 -4.27
CA PRO A 143 17.34 27.86 -5.16
C PRO A 143 17.72 27.79 -6.65
N ASP A 144 18.99 27.64 -6.94
CA ASP A 144 19.52 27.61 -8.31
C ASP A 144 19.52 26.21 -8.94
N ALA A 145 19.17 25.18 -8.16
CA ALA A 145 19.15 23.82 -8.67
C ALA A 145 17.94 23.62 -9.62
N LYS A 146 18.22 23.06 -10.80
CA LYS A 146 17.18 22.63 -11.72
C LYS A 146 16.39 21.47 -11.10
N VAL A 147 15.06 21.48 -11.24
CA VAL A 147 14.19 20.40 -10.73
C VAL A 147 13.56 19.69 -11.92
N THR A 148 13.78 18.37 -12.02
CA THR A 148 13.31 17.53 -13.11
C THR A 148 12.36 16.47 -12.59
N GLU A 149 11.16 16.44 -13.18
CA GLU A 149 10.12 15.45 -12.86
C GLU A 149 10.43 14.11 -13.54
N VAL A 150 10.25 13.02 -12.79
CA VAL A 150 10.38 11.62 -13.23
C VAL A 150 9.18 10.81 -12.75
N SER A 151 9.05 9.55 -13.19
CA SER A 151 7.86 8.72 -12.97
C SER A 151 7.61 8.36 -11.49
N SER A 152 8.68 8.29 -10.67
CA SER A 152 8.58 8.01 -9.24
C SER A 152 9.74 8.65 -8.46
N THR A 153 9.56 8.81 -7.13
CA THR A 153 10.65 9.26 -6.25
C THR A 153 11.83 8.28 -6.26
N ALA A 154 11.55 6.98 -6.32
CA ALA A 154 12.59 5.94 -6.38
C ALA A 154 13.32 5.93 -7.73
N GLU A 155 12.65 6.22 -8.87
CA GLU A 155 13.34 6.42 -10.15
C GLU A 155 14.31 7.58 -10.08
N GLY A 156 13.93 8.68 -9.42
CA GLY A 156 14.86 9.80 -9.18
C GLY A 156 16.14 9.37 -8.45
N ALA A 157 16.00 8.53 -7.42
CA ALA A 157 17.14 7.98 -6.69
C ALA A 157 17.99 7.04 -7.56
N CYS A 158 17.35 6.18 -8.36
CA CYS A 158 18.03 5.29 -9.32
C CYS A 158 18.90 6.11 -10.30
N LEU A 159 18.33 7.15 -10.91
CA LEU A 159 19.05 8.03 -11.84
C LEU A 159 20.27 8.70 -11.19
N VAL A 160 20.13 9.18 -9.95
CA VAL A 160 21.28 9.78 -9.22
C VAL A 160 22.37 8.73 -8.99
N SER A 161 22.00 7.52 -8.60
CA SER A 161 22.95 6.42 -8.41
C SER A 161 23.69 6.05 -9.70
N GLU A 162 23.00 6.00 -10.83
CA GLU A 162 23.58 5.68 -12.14
C GLU A 162 24.56 6.77 -12.62
N LYS A 163 24.25 8.05 -12.37
CA LYS A 163 25.10 9.18 -12.78
C LYS A 163 26.43 9.24 -12.03
N ARG A 164 26.48 8.75 -10.79
CA ARG A 164 27.69 8.74 -9.94
C ARG A 164 28.40 10.10 -9.85
N ASP A 165 27.63 11.18 -9.81
CA ASP A 165 28.11 12.55 -9.83
C ASP A 165 27.44 13.33 -8.70
N SER A 166 28.24 14.02 -7.89
CA SER A 166 27.81 14.79 -6.72
C SER A 166 26.95 16.03 -7.06
N SER A 167 26.84 16.39 -8.34
CA SER A 167 25.99 17.51 -8.78
C SER A 167 24.49 17.14 -8.90
N TYR A 168 24.14 15.87 -8.72
CA TYR A 168 22.77 15.38 -8.78
C TYR A 168 22.24 14.94 -7.42
N ALA A 169 20.95 15.21 -7.20
CA ALA A 169 20.25 14.74 -6.01
C ALA A 169 18.85 14.24 -6.37
N ALA A 170 18.23 13.48 -5.47
CA ALA A 170 16.84 13.05 -5.59
C ALA A 170 16.06 13.36 -4.33
N ILE A 171 14.76 13.71 -4.47
CA ILE A 171 13.84 13.68 -3.33
C ILE A 171 13.19 12.30 -3.30
N SER A 172 13.43 11.54 -2.22
CA SER A 172 12.95 10.17 -2.11
C SER A 172 12.83 9.69 -0.66
N SER A 173 12.40 8.42 -0.48
CA SER A 173 12.35 7.75 0.81
C SER A 173 13.75 7.46 1.35
N ALA A 174 13.88 7.23 2.66
CA ALA A 174 15.15 6.78 3.24
C ALA A 174 15.57 5.40 2.73
N ALA A 175 14.61 4.51 2.43
CA ALA A 175 14.88 3.19 1.88
C ALA A 175 15.63 3.26 0.52
N CYS A 176 15.35 4.29 -0.30
CA CYS A 176 16.09 4.49 -1.55
C CYS A 176 17.57 4.78 -1.35
N ALA A 177 17.96 5.41 -0.24
CA ALA A 177 19.38 5.62 0.04
C ALA A 177 20.13 4.29 0.17
N GLU A 178 19.56 3.34 0.90
CA GLU A 178 20.12 2.00 1.08
C GLU A 178 20.12 1.19 -0.23
N VAL A 179 18.95 1.15 -0.92
CA VAL A 179 18.77 0.36 -2.16
C VAL A 179 19.72 0.81 -3.27
N TYR A 180 19.94 2.11 -3.42
CA TYR A 180 20.71 2.69 -4.53
C TYR A 180 22.12 3.16 -4.14
N GLY A 181 22.56 2.88 -2.90
CA GLY A 181 23.90 3.26 -2.44
C GLY A 181 24.12 4.77 -2.39
N LEU A 182 23.08 5.53 -2.01
CA LEU A 182 23.10 6.97 -1.85
C LEU A 182 23.19 7.37 -0.37
N GLU A 183 23.58 8.61 -0.09
CA GLU A 183 23.53 9.19 1.25
C GLU A 183 22.36 10.16 1.40
N ILE A 184 21.81 10.24 2.61
CA ILE A 184 20.81 11.25 2.97
C ILE A 184 21.56 12.57 3.25
N LEU A 185 21.54 13.46 2.26
CA LEU A 185 22.17 14.78 2.35
C LEU A 185 21.35 15.74 3.23
N ALA A 186 20.02 15.63 3.20
CA ALA A 186 19.13 16.35 4.11
C ALA A 186 17.87 15.51 4.40
N PRO A 187 17.62 15.17 5.68
CA PRO A 187 16.42 14.43 6.06
C PRO A 187 15.21 15.35 6.24
N GLY A 188 14.00 14.79 6.01
CA GLY A 188 12.74 15.44 6.39
C GLY A 188 12.47 16.76 5.71
N ILE A 189 12.71 16.86 4.39
CA ILE A 189 12.59 18.11 3.62
C ILE A 189 11.14 18.45 3.21
N GLN A 190 10.17 17.64 3.58
CA GLN A 190 8.77 17.86 3.22
C GLN A 190 8.14 19.07 3.94
N ASN A 191 7.28 19.79 3.22
CA ASN A 191 6.54 20.95 3.75
C ASN A 191 5.51 20.60 4.83
N ASN A 192 5.00 19.36 4.81
CA ASN A 192 3.97 18.87 5.72
C ASN A 192 4.40 17.52 6.31
N SER A 193 4.63 17.50 7.62
CA SER A 193 5.02 16.30 8.36
C SER A 193 3.86 15.34 8.66
N SER A 194 2.61 15.73 8.35
CA SER A 194 1.42 14.87 8.55
C SER A 194 0.98 14.15 7.28
N ASN A 195 1.80 14.19 6.21
CA ASN A 195 1.48 13.50 4.96
C ASN A 195 1.53 11.99 5.15
N LYS A 196 0.43 11.31 4.87
CA LYS A 196 0.31 9.86 4.91
C LYS A 196 -0.15 9.31 3.57
N THR A 197 0.26 8.08 3.29
CA THR A 197 -0.30 7.26 2.21
C THR A 197 -0.89 5.99 2.81
N ARG A 198 -2.06 5.62 2.33
CA ARG A 198 -2.76 4.39 2.67
C ARG A 198 -2.54 3.38 1.55
N PHE A 199 -2.31 2.11 1.95
CA PHE A 199 -2.07 1.01 1.02
C PHE A 199 -3.01 -0.13 1.38
N TYR A 200 -3.67 -0.72 0.38
CA TYR A 200 -4.37 -1.99 0.55
C TYR A 200 -3.43 -3.16 0.36
N VAL A 201 -3.61 -4.16 1.21
CA VAL A 201 -3.06 -5.50 1.04
C VAL A 201 -4.17 -6.39 0.47
N LEU A 202 -3.97 -6.88 -0.73
CA LEU A 202 -4.94 -7.67 -1.48
C LEU A 202 -4.58 -9.16 -1.47
N SER A 203 -5.59 -10.03 -1.49
CA SER A 203 -5.45 -11.47 -1.66
C SER A 203 -6.62 -12.06 -2.45
N LEU A 204 -6.50 -13.33 -2.86
CA LEU A 204 -7.62 -14.10 -3.46
C LEU A 204 -8.46 -14.81 -2.40
N LYS A 205 -8.06 -14.77 -1.13
CA LYS A 205 -8.79 -15.37 -0.05
C LYS A 205 -9.74 -14.35 0.59
N GLU A 206 -11.02 -14.66 0.60
CA GLU A 206 -12.02 -13.83 1.28
C GLU A 206 -11.69 -13.74 2.77
N PRO A 207 -11.44 -12.53 3.32
CA PRO A 207 -11.16 -12.36 4.74
C PRO A 207 -12.45 -12.47 5.54
N ALA A 208 -12.47 -13.40 6.50
CA ALA A 208 -13.61 -13.69 7.36
C ALA A 208 -13.40 -13.18 8.81
N ASP A 209 -12.63 -12.11 9.01
CA ASP A 209 -12.38 -11.60 10.35
C ASP A 209 -13.60 -10.82 10.86
N GLU A 210 -14.37 -11.46 11.77
CA GLU A 210 -15.51 -10.81 12.43
C GLU A 210 -15.09 -9.77 13.47
N SER A 211 -13.83 -9.77 13.91
CA SER A 211 -13.29 -8.84 14.90
C SER A 211 -12.79 -7.53 14.30
N ALA A 212 -12.45 -7.53 13.01
CA ALA A 212 -11.96 -6.36 12.29
C ALA A 212 -12.98 -5.21 12.31
N GLN A 213 -12.46 -4.00 12.52
CA GLN A 213 -13.31 -2.80 12.62
C GLN A 213 -13.42 -2.00 11.32
N ARG A 214 -12.57 -2.28 10.35
CA ARG A 214 -12.59 -1.72 8.98
C ARG A 214 -13.25 -2.70 8.02
N LEU A 215 -14.01 -2.15 7.10
CA LEU A 215 -14.74 -2.93 6.10
C LEU A 215 -14.79 -2.14 4.79
N ALA A 216 -14.52 -2.83 3.68
CA ALA A 216 -14.66 -2.29 2.34
C ALA A 216 -15.65 -3.10 1.51
N PHE A 217 -16.40 -2.42 0.65
CA PHE A 217 -17.31 -3.03 -0.33
C PHE A 217 -17.51 -2.11 -1.53
N ILE A 218 -17.91 -2.67 -2.67
CA ILE A 218 -18.37 -1.92 -3.83
C ILE A 218 -19.90 -1.94 -3.84
N ALA A 219 -20.49 -0.75 -3.97
CA ALA A 219 -21.92 -0.55 -4.19
C ALA A 219 -22.14 -0.13 -5.65
N THR A 220 -22.91 -0.90 -6.41
CA THR A 220 -23.21 -0.63 -7.82
C THR A 220 -24.65 -0.17 -7.97
N GLY A 221 -24.87 1.02 -8.55
CA GLY A 221 -26.22 1.57 -8.70
C GLY A 221 -26.29 3.05 -9.07
N LYS A 222 -27.50 3.60 -9.02
CA LYS A 222 -27.76 4.99 -9.38
C LYS A 222 -27.38 5.97 -8.26
N ALA A 223 -26.80 7.11 -8.64
CA ALA A 223 -26.37 8.16 -7.70
C ALA A 223 -27.52 8.66 -6.81
N ASP A 224 -28.74 8.75 -7.34
CA ASP A 224 -29.92 9.20 -6.58
C ASP A 224 -30.24 8.32 -5.36
N ASN A 225 -29.80 7.06 -5.38
CA ASN A 225 -29.99 6.12 -4.28
C ASN A 225 -28.91 6.24 -3.18
N LEU A 226 -27.80 6.96 -3.43
CA LEU A 226 -26.68 7.06 -2.48
C LEU A 226 -27.06 7.61 -1.11
N PRO A 227 -27.93 8.65 -0.97
CA PRO A 227 -28.39 9.11 0.34
C PRO A 227 -29.11 8.03 1.15
N ALA A 228 -29.88 7.18 0.47
CA ALA A 228 -30.58 6.08 1.13
C ALA A 228 -29.61 4.99 1.63
N LEU A 229 -28.56 4.68 0.85
CA LEU A 229 -27.49 3.78 1.27
C LEU A 229 -26.76 4.32 2.50
N MET A 230 -26.36 5.59 2.49
CA MET A 230 -25.70 6.24 3.63
C MET A 230 -26.57 6.21 4.89
N ALA A 231 -27.87 6.47 4.77
CA ALA A 231 -28.82 6.38 5.88
C ALA A 231 -28.97 4.94 6.40
N ALA A 232 -28.96 3.94 5.51
CA ALA A 232 -29.03 2.52 5.89
C ALA A 232 -27.75 2.08 6.61
N MET A 233 -26.55 2.50 6.14
CA MET A 233 -25.27 2.26 6.81
C MET A 233 -25.28 2.81 8.24
N LYS A 234 -25.69 4.08 8.42
CA LYS A 234 -25.79 4.72 9.74
C LYS A 234 -26.70 3.93 10.70
N LYS A 235 -27.85 3.44 10.22
CA LYS A 235 -28.76 2.58 11.02
C LYS A 235 -28.12 1.25 11.44
N LYS A 236 -27.11 0.77 10.71
CA LYS A 236 -26.34 -0.44 11.03
C LYS A 236 -25.04 -0.14 11.80
N LYS A 237 -24.86 1.08 12.28
CA LYS A 237 -23.65 1.55 12.98
C LYS A 237 -22.39 1.43 12.13
N MET A 238 -22.52 1.60 10.83
CA MET A 238 -21.42 1.68 9.87
C MET A 238 -21.14 3.16 9.59
N THR A 239 -19.93 3.61 9.91
CA THR A 239 -19.51 5.00 9.69
C THR A 239 -18.60 5.08 8.48
N LEU A 240 -18.96 5.91 7.51
CA LEU A 240 -18.17 6.15 6.31
C LEU A 240 -16.77 6.68 6.69
N ILE A 241 -15.74 6.11 6.07
CA ILE A 241 -14.35 6.56 6.14
C ILE A 241 -14.00 7.24 4.83
N THR A 242 -14.17 6.53 3.72
CA THR A 242 -13.95 7.09 2.37
C THR A 242 -14.92 6.48 1.36
N ILE A 243 -15.15 7.21 0.28
CA ILE A 243 -15.94 6.78 -0.86
C ILE A 243 -15.28 7.31 -2.14
N HIS A 244 -15.04 6.39 -3.08
CA HIS A 244 -14.53 6.73 -4.40
C HIS A 244 -15.46 6.15 -5.46
N ASP A 245 -15.81 6.97 -6.45
CA ASP A 245 -16.72 6.57 -7.51
C ASP A 245 -16.02 6.33 -8.84
N ARG A 246 -16.60 5.44 -9.65
CA ARG A 246 -16.26 5.21 -11.04
C ARG A 246 -17.53 5.03 -11.87
N PRO A 247 -17.67 5.72 -13.01
CA PRO A 247 -18.83 5.52 -13.90
C PRO A 247 -18.92 4.07 -14.40
N GLN A 248 -20.13 3.51 -14.42
CA GLN A 248 -20.35 2.17 -14.98
C GLN A 248 -20.19 2.11 -16.50
N LYS A 249 -20.15 3.27 -17.18
CA LYS A 249 -20.11 3.41 -18.64
C LYS A 249 -21.34 2.81 -19.33
N THR A 250 -22.47 2.78 -18.64
CA THR A 250 -23.79 2.36 -19.12
C THR A 250 -24.64 3.58 -19.42
N GLU A 251 -25.19 4.22 -18.37
CA GLU A 251 -26.01 5.42 -18.44
C GLU A 251 -25.45 6.51 -17.51
N LEU A 252 -25.78 7.78 -17.77
CA LEU A 252 -25.44 8.86 -16.85
C LEU A 252 -26.15 8.66 -15.52
N GLY A 253 -25.38 8.84 -14.41
CA GLY A 253 -25.90 8.64 -13.07
C GLY A 253 -25.71 7.24 -12.51
N GLU A 254 -25.13 6.30 -13.26
CA GLU A 254 -24.81 4.94 -12.81
C GLU A 254 -23.33 4.80 -12.48
N TYR A 255 -23.03 4.36 -11.24
CA TYR A 255 -21.67 4.31 -10.70
C TYR A 255 -21.38 3.03 -9.96
N TYR A 256 -20.09 2.70 -9.89
CA TYR A 256 -19.48 1.90 -8.86
C TYR A 256 -19.01 2.84 -7.76
N TYR A 257 -19.37 2.57 -6.51
CA TYR A 257 -18.88 3.28 -5.33
C TYR A 257 -18.05 2.30 -4.50
N LEU A 258 -16.74 2.50 -4.45
CA LEU A 258 -15.91 1.81 -3.47
C LEU A 258 -16.05 2.55 -2.16
N ILE A 259 -16.59 1.86 -1.17
CA ILE A 259 -16.91 2.40 0.15
C ILE A 259 -16.07 1.70 1.19
N GLU A 260 -15.35 2.46 1.98
CA GLU A 260 -14.71 2.00 3.21
C GLU A 260 -15.41 2.61 4.41
N CYS A 261 -15.67 1.81 5.43
CA CYS A 261 -16.38 2.23 6.62
C CYS A 261 -15.93 1.45 7.86
N THR A 262 -16.24 1.98 9.04
CA THR A 262 -16.21 1.19 10.26
C THR A 262 -17.44 0.27 10.29
N GLY A 263 -17.33 -0.88 10.94
CA GLY A 263 -18.44 -1.81 11.10
C GLY A 263 -18.00 -3.27 11.02
N SER A 264 -18.89 -4.18 11.33
CA SER A 264 -18.64 -5.61 11.27
C SER A 264 -19.18 -6.23 9.99
N TYR A 265 -18.63 -7.38 9.59
CA TYR A 265 -19.16 -8.20 8.50
C TYR A 265 -20.65 -8.50 8.67
N LYS A 266 -21.11 -8.76 9.89
CA LYS A 266 -22.53 -8.96 10.21
C LYS A 266 -23.39 -7.73 9.91
N SER A 267 -22.85 -6.52 10.10
CA SER A 267 -23.53 -5.26 9.75
C SER A 267 -23.68 -5.12 8.24
N TYR A 268 -22.62 -5.48 7.50
CA TYR A 268 -22.62 -5.52 6.03
C TYR A 268 -23.67 -6.50 5.49
N GLN A 269 -23.72 -7.75 5.98
CA GLN A 269 -24.71 -8.73 5.56
C GLN A 269 -26.17 -8.24 5.73
N LYS A 270 -26.44 -7.54 6.85
CA LYS A 270 -27.76 -6.94 7.10
C LYS A 270 -28.05 -5.74 6.19
N LEU A 271 -27.02 -5.05 5.71
CA LEU A 271 -27.13 -3.96 4.73
C LEU A 271 -27.43 -4.55 3.34
N ALA A 272 -26.66 -5.53 2.90
CA ALA A 272 -26.77 -6.15 1.58
C ALA A 272 -28.17 -6.72 1.31
N GLY A 273 -28.80 -7.34 2.29
CA GLY A 273 -30.15 -7.89 2.16
C GLY A 273 -31.30 -6.87 1.99
N LYS A 274 -31.03 -5.55 2.06
CA LYS A 274 -32.04 -4.49 2.05
C LYS A 274 -31.64 -3.26 1.24
N SER A 275 -30.57 -3.35 0.46
CA SER A 275 -30.05 -2.23 -0.35
C SER A 275 -30.70 -2.18 -1.72
N ASN A 276 -30.87 -0.93 -2.25
CA ASN A 276 -31.18 -0.70 -3.66
C ASN A 276 -29.94 -0.71 -4.55
N PHE A 277 -28.76 -0.98 -3.98
CA PHE A 277 -27.50 -1.21 -4.68
C PHE A 277 -27.21 -2.70 -4.73
N ASP A 278 -26.54 -3.13 -5.79
CA ASP A 278 -25.81 -4.39 -5.78
C ASP A 278 -24.52 -4.20 -4.97
N LEU A 279 -24.40 -4.95 -3.87
CA LEU A 279 -23.28 -4.80 -2.94
C LEU A 279 -22.33 -6.00 -3.06
N ARG A 280 -21.06 -5.72 -3.44
CA ARG A 280 -19.99 -6.70 -3.44
C ARG A 280 -19.04 -6.45 -2.26
N TYR A 281 -18.94 -7.44 -1.38
CA TYR A 281 -17.97 -7.45 -0.28
C TYR A 281 -16.54 -7.48 -0.81
N LEU A 282 -15.66 -6.67 -0.23
CA LEU A 282 -14.23 -6.67 -0.52
C LEU A 282 -13.39 -7.22 0.64
N GLY A 283 -13.81 -6.99 1.87
CA GLY A 283 -13.07 -7.48 3.03
C GLY A 283 -13.43 -6.76 4.33
N SER A 284 -13.15 -7.45 5.45
CA SER A 284 -13.01 -6.86 6.79
C SER A 284 -11.56 -7.03 7.22
N PHE A 285 -10.92 -5.96 7.70
CA PHE A 285 -9.48 -5.91 7.93
C PHE A 285 -9.11 -4.91 9.02
N ASP A 286 -7.88 -5.07 9.51
CA ASP A 286 -7.23 -4.14 10.43
C ASP A 286 -6.25 -3.24 9.69
N VAL A 287 -5.91 -2.11 10.34
CA VAL A 287 -4.93 -1.11 9.88
C VAL A 287 -3.65 -1.29 10.68
N ARG A 288 -2.50 -1.30 9.99
CA ARG A 288 -1.16 -1.35 10.58
C ARG A 288 -0.40 -0.06 10.33
#